data_3ad423e3fe76b60df3b1dcc7125ed388
#
_entry.id   3ad423e3fe76b60df3b1dcc7125ed388
#
_cell.length_a   1.000
_cell.length_b   1.000
_cell.length_c   1.000
_cell.angle_alpha   90.00
_cell.angle_beta   90.00
_cell.angle_gamma   90.00
#
_symmetry.space_group_name_H-M   'P 1'
#
loop_
_entity.id
_entity.type
_entity.pdbx_description
1 polymer ?
#
loop_
_entity_poly.entity_id
_entity_poly.type
_entity_poly.pdbx_seq_one_letter_code
_entity_poly.pdbx_strand_id
1 'polypeptide(L)'
;MIPRKKKTCKECSREEYIFSKGRYKRCASKSYKKPGPSKNAKEKIDLDTAFYKEIWSEKAHYCEECDKDLGGKWERYMFSHILSKGSQPKLRHNKDNVNVLCLECHQRWEFGDKKSMKIYPANEKMIQLLKLSIS
;
A
#
# COMPACT_ATOMS: atom_id res chain seq x y z
N MET A 1 3.12 37.17 26.61
CA MET A 1 2.50 35.82 26.43
C MET A 1 1.71 35.46 27.67
N ILE A 2 0.43 35.20 27.54
CA ILE A 2 -0.42 34.80 28.67
C ILE A 2 -0.18 33.33 28.95
N PRO A 3 0.26 32.91 30.16
CA PRO A 3 0.49 31.51 30.46
C PRO A 3 -0.82 30.73 30.40
N ARG A 4 -0.83 29.58 29.74
CA ARG A 4 -1.96 28.68 29.71
C ARG A 4 -2.19 28.09 31.11
N LYS A 5 -3.41 28.17 31.59
CA LYS A 5 -3.78 27.53 32.85
C LYS A 5 -4.13 26.03 32.58
N LYS A 6 -3.63 25.18 33.50
CA LYS A 6 -4.06 23.76 33.51
C LYS A 6 -5.52 23.66 33.95
N LYS A 7 -6.23 22.75 33.36
CA LYS A 7 -7.64 22.47 33.69
C LYS A 7 -7.80 20.97 33.91
N THR A 8 -8.86 20.58 34.65
CA THR A 8 -9.16 19.18 34.87
C THR A 8 -9.68 18.54 33.58
N CYS A 9 -9.04 17.43 33.16
CA CYS A 9 -9.50 16.66 32.02
C CYS A 9 -10.83 15.96 32.33
N LYS A 10 -11.81 16.08 31.44
CA LYS A 10 -13.12 15.45 31.59
C LYS A 10 -13.08 13.92 31.61
N GLU A 11 -12.06 13.31 31.02
CA GLU A 11 -11.98 11.87 30.86
C GLU A 11 -11.18 11.18 31.98
N CYS A 12 -10.02 11.71 32.35
CA CYS A 12 -9.15 11.09 33.36
C CYS A 12 -8.99 11.89 34.65
N SER A 13 -9.64 13.04 34.77
CA SER A 13 -9.60 13.94 35.94
C SER A 13 -8.22 14.49 36.33
N ARG A 14 -7.22 14.37 35.48
CA ARG A 14 -5.88 14.96 35.69
C ARG A 14 -5.88 16.44 35.36
N GLU A 15 -5.16 17.23 36.12
CA GLU A 15 -4.87 18.62 35.81
C GLU A 15 -3.76 18.71 34.77
N GLU A 16 -4.12 19.04 33.53
CA GLU A 16 -3.20 19.21 32.43
C GLU A 16 -3.67 20.30 31.47
N TYR A 17 -2.78 20.69 30.54
CA TYR A 17 -3.18 21.60 29.47
C TYR A 17 -4.21 20.94 28.56
N ILE A 18 -5.39 21.52 28.49
CA ILE A 18 -6.49 20.98 27.70
C ILE A 18 -6.20 21.18 26.22
N PHE A 19 -6.28 20.11 25.47
CA PHE A 19 -6.02 20.09 24.02
C PHE A 19 -7.33 20.26 23.20
N SER A 20 -8.34 19.46 23.47
CA SER A 20 -9.58 19.47 22.70
C SER A 20 -10.77 19.00 23.54
N LYS A 21 -11.92 19.66 23.37
CA LYS A 21 -13.19 19.28 24.01
C LYS A 21 -13.10 18.99 25.51
N GLY A 22 -12.29 19.78 26.24
CA GLY A 22 -12.10 19.61 27.68
C GLY A 22 -11.23 18.42 28.08
N ARG A 23 -10.47 17.84 27.15
CA ARG A 23 -9.55 16.71 27.37
C ARG A 23 -8.12 17.10 27.04
N TYR A 24 -7.15 16.54 27.76
CA TYR A 24 -5.75 16.74 27.41
C TYR A 24 -5.37 15.87 26.18
N LYS A 25 -4.26 16.20 25.53
CA LYS A 25 -3.86 15.63 24.24
C LYS A 25 -3.93 14.09 24.18
N ARG A 26 -3.45 13.41 25.21
CA ARG A 26 -3.43 11.94 25.26
C ARG A 26 -4.86 11.33 25.27
N CYS A 27 -5.78 11.93 26.01
CA CYS A 27 -7.17 11.48 26.06
C CYS A 27 -7.92 11.83 24.76
N ALA A 28 -7.66 13.01 24.20
CA ALA A 28 -8.24 13.41 22.91
C ALA A 28 -7.81 12.47 21.77
N SER A 29 -6.53 12.06 21.74
CA SER A 29 -6.02 11.13 20.72
C SER A 29 -6.58 9.71 20.86
N LYS A 30 -6.88 9.25 22.07
CA LYS A 30 -7.52 7.93 22.27
C LYS A 30 -8.93 7.84 21.69
N SER A 31 -9.66 8.93 21.68
CA SER A 31 -11.01 8.97 21.12
C SER A 31 -11.06 9.26 19.62
N TYR A 32 -9.90 9.55 19.00
CA TYR A 32 -9.82 9.81 17.58
C TYR A 32 -9.97 8.51 16.79
N LYS A 33 -11.04 8.40 16.03
CA LYS A 33 -11.20 7.34 15.04
C LYS A 33 -10.80 7.91 13.68
N LYS A 34 -9.85 7.27 13.01
CA LYS A 34 -9.50 7.65 11.64
C LYS A 34 -10.75 7.56 10.75
N PRO A 35 -11.02 8.57 9.95
CA PRO A 35 -12.12 8.47 8.98
C PRO A 35 -11.86 7.30 8.04
N GLY A 36 -12.91 6.61 7.65
CA GLY A 36 -12.83 5.55 6.64
C GLY A 36 -12.42 6.13 5.28
N PRO A 37 -12.03 5.27 4.34
CA PRO A 37 -11.66 5.72 2.99
C PRO A 37 -12.84 6.44 2.33
N SER A 38 -12.53 7.46 1.52
CA SER A 38 -13.53 8.14 0.70
C SER A 38 -14.17 7.18 -0.31
N LYS A 39 -15.32 7.54 -0.87
CA LYS A 39 -15.99 6.73 -1.90
C LYS A 39 -15.04 6.36 -3.04
N ASN A 40 -14.33 7.34 -3.59
CA ASN A 40 -13.37 7.11 -4.68
C ASN A 40 -12.23 6.18 -4.28
N ALA A 41 -11.73 6.29 -3.05
CA ALA A 41 -10.70 5.40 -2.54
C ALA A 41 -11.22 3.96 -2.37
N LYS A 42 -12.47 3.81 -1.91
CA LYS A 42 -13.12 2.50 -1.77
C LYS A 42 -13.31 1.82 -3.13
N GLU A 43 -13.81 2.55 -4.13
CA GLU A 43 -13.95 2.04 -5.49
C GLU A 43 -12.62 1.54 -6.06
N LYS A 44 -11.54 2.30 -5.88
CA LYS A 44 -10.20 1.88 -6.29
C LYS A 44 -9.74 0.60 -5.60
N ILE A 45 -10.00 0.47 -4.30
CA ILE A 45 -9.68 -0.74 -3.53
C ILE A 45 -10.47 -1.95 -4.05
N ASP A 46 -11.74 -1.76 -4.37
CA ASP A 46 -12.61 -2.82 -4.90
C ASP A 46 -12.15 -3.27 -6.30
N LEU A 47 -11.77 -2.33 -7.17
CA LEU A 47 -11.20 -2.62 -8.48
C LEU A 47 -9.85 -3.35 -8.37
N ASP A 48 -8.99 -2.92 -7.46
CA ASP A 48 -7.73 -3.60 -7.20
C ASP A 48 -7.94 -5.04 -6.73
N THR A 49 -8.91 -5.25 -5.83
CA THR A 49 -9.24 -6.57 -5.31
C THR A 49 -9.70 -7.51 -6.42
N ALA A 50 -10.59 -7.07 -7.29
CA ALA A 50 -11.05 -7.84 -8.44
C ALA A 50 -9.90 -8.16 -9.40
N PHE A 51 -9.04 -7.20 -9.66
CA PHE A 51 -7.86 -7.34 -10.52
C PHE A 51 -6.86 -8.35 -9.95
N TYR A 52 -6.56 -8.30 -8.66
CA TYR A 52 -5.65 -9.25 -8.02
C TYR A 52 -6.21 -10.67 -7.99
N LYS A 53 -7.49 -10.84 -7.76
CA LYS A 53 -8.16 -12.15 -7.85
C LYS A 53 -8.02 -12.76 -9.25
N GLU A 54 -8.18 -11.96 -10.28
CA GLU A 54 -8.04 -12.39 -11.66
C GLU A 54 -6.60 -12.84 -11.96
N ILE A 55 -5.60 -12.06 -11.57
CA ILE A 55 -4.18 -12.43 -11.71
C ILE A 55 -3.88 -13.73 -10.96
N TRP A 56 -4.35 -13.86 -9.72
CA TRP A 56 -4.14 -15.05 -8.91
C TRP A 56 -4.72 -16.31 -9.55
N SER A 57 -5.88 -16.20 -10.19
CA SER A 57 -6.50 -17.34 -10.89
C SER A 57 -5.76 -17.77 -12.15
N GLU A 58 -5.03 -16.86 -12.80
CA GLU A 58 -4.35 -17.09 -14.06
C GLU A 58 -2.88 -17.49 -13.92
N LYS A 59 -2.19 -16.99 -12.87
CA LYS A 59 -0.76 -17.22 -12.65
C LYS A 59 -0.50 -18.35 -11.65
N ALA A 60 0.66 -19.00 -11.77
CA ALA A 60 1.15 -19.94 -10.78
C ALA A 60 1.40 -19.25 -9.42
N HIS A 61 1.14 -19.98 -8.33
CA HIS A 61 1.25 -19.43 -6.96
C HIS A 61 2.68 -19.55 -6.41
N TYR A 62 3.64 -19.09 -7.19
CA TYR A 62 5.06 -19.05 -6.84
C TYR A 62 5.62 -17.66 -7.10
N CYS A 63 6.60 -17.26 -6.28
CA CYS A 63 7.33 -16.01 -6.51
C CYS A 63 8.07 -16.07 -7.86
N GLU A 64 7.85 -15.10 -8.72
CA GLU A 64 8.50 -15.06 -10.04
C GLU A 64 10.02 -14.84 -9.95
N GLU A 65 10.52 -14.35 -8.83
CA GLU A 65 11.96 -14.12 -8.61
C GLU A 65 12.66 -15.33 -7.97
N CYS A 66 12.19 -15.79 -6.80
CA CYS A 66 12.89 -16.81 -6.02
C CYS A 66 12.19 -18.18 -6.02
N ASP A 67 11.11 -18.34 -6.74
CA ASP A 67 10.31 -19.57 -6.85
C ASP A 67 9.72 -20.08 -5.52
N LYS A 68 9.65 -19.21 -4.50
CA LYS A 68 9.02 -19.53 -3.21
C LYS A 68 7.54 -19.82 -3.40
N ASP A 69 7.05 -20.90 -2.79
CA ASP A 69 5.63 -21.22 -2.76
C ASP A 69 4.86 -20.13 -1.96
N LEU A 70 3.88 -19.53 -2.59
CA LEU A 70 3.04 -18.48 -1.99
C LEU A 70 1.77 -19.02 -1.33
N GLY A 71 1.55 -20.33 -1.36
CA GLY A 71 0.40 -20.99 -0.76
C GLY A 71 -0.86 -20.92 -1.62
N GLY A 72 -1.99 -21.22 -1.00
CA GLY A 72 -3.31 -21.25 -1.68
C GLY A 72 -4.11 -19.97 -1.55
N LYS A 73 -3.61 -18.98 -0.80
CA LYS A 73 -4.31 -17.73 -0.53
C LYS A 73 -3.43 -16.52 -0.86
N TRP A 74 -3.98 -15.56 -1.61
CA TRP A 74 -3.25 -14.38 -1.98
C TRP A 74 -3.33 -13.28 -0.92
N GLU A 75 -2.28 -12.47 -0.88
CA GLU A 75 -2.19 -11.23 -0.11
C GLU A 75 -1.82 -10.08 -1.04
N ARG A 76 -2.22 -8.86 -0.71
CA ARG A 76 -1.98 -7.69 -1.57
C ARG A 76 -0.50 -7.44 -1.89
N TYR A 77 0.39 -7.70 -0.94
CA TYR A 77 1.83 -7.51 -1.13
C TYR A 77 2.44 -8.45 -2.18
N MET A 78 1.75 -9.53 -2.54
CA MET A 78 2.22 -10.47 -3.57
C MET A 78 2.17 -9.88 -4.97
N PHE A 79 1.42 -8.82 -5.18
CA PHE A 79 1.25 -8.18 -6.49
C PHE A 79 2.13 -6.92 -6.57
N SER A 80 3.26 -7.05 -7.25
CA SER A 80 4.24 -5.97 -7.42
C SER A 80 4.04 -5.31 -8.79
N HIS A 81 3.78 -4.01 -8.80
CA HIS A 81 3.70 -3.25 -10.04
C HIS A 81 5.10 -2.94 -10.57
N ILE A 82 5.37 -3.26 -11.84
CA ILE A 82 6.64 -2.99 -12.50
C ILE A 82 6.85 -1.48 -12.61
N LEU A 83 5.88 -0.77 -13.16
CA LEU A 83 5.77 0.69 -13.09
C LEU A 83 4.76 1.04 -12.00
N SER A 84 5.14 1.92 -11.07
CA SER A 84 4.33 2.19 -9.89
C SER A 84 2.96 2.78 -10.24
N LYS A 85 1.96 2.44 -9.45
CA LYS A 85 0.60 2.97 -9.59
C LYS A 85 0.55 4.49 -9.53
N GLY A 86 1.42 5.10 -8.74
CA GLY A 86 1.50 6.55 -8.59
C GLY A 86 2.09 7.25 -9.82
N SER A 87 3.12 6.68 -10.43
CA SER A 87 3.78 7.26 -11.62
C SER A 87 3.00 7.00 -12.91
N GLN A 88 2.34 5.85 -13.02
CA GLN A 88 1.59 5.44 -14.21
C GLN A 88 0.20 4.91 -13.84
N PRO A 89 -0.75 5.79 -13.49
CA PRO A 89 -2.10 5.37 -13.08
C PRO A 89 -2.85 4.57 -14.15
N LYS A 90 -2.58 4.81 -15.43
CA LYS A 90 -3.20 4.09 -16.57
C LYS A 90 -2.82 2.61 -16.59
N LEU A 91 -1.69 2.25 -16.00
CA LEU A 91 -1.18 0.88 -15.96
C LEU A 91 -1.55 0.13 -14.67
N ARG A 92 -2.31 0.76 -13.79
CA ARG A 92 -2.69 0.19 -12.48
C ARG A 92 -3.34 -1.18 -12.59
N HIS A 93 -4.22 -1.38 -13.56
CA HIS A 93 -4.94 -2.64 -13.79
C HIS A 93 -4.51 -3.34 -15.08
N ASN A 94 -3.27 -3.14 -15.50
CA ASN A 94 -2.69 -3.87 -16.63
C ASN A 94 -1.92 -5.08 -16.09
N LYS A 95 -2.33 -6.29 -16.46
CA LYS A 95 -1.71 -7.55 -16.01
C LYS A 95 -0.24 -7.66 -16.39
N ASP A 96 0.16 -7.08 -17.51
CA ASP A 96 1.56 -7.07 -17.96
C ASP A 96 2.46 -6.19 -17.08
N ASN A 97 1.87 -5.30 -16.29
CA ASN A 97 2.57 -4.42 -15.36
C ASN A 97 2.69 -5.01 -13.95
N VAL A 98 2.37 -6.28 -13.74
CA VAL A 98 2.36 -6.89 -12.40
C VAL A 98 3.17 -8.19 -12.38
N ASN A 99 4.08 -8.29 -11.41
CA ASN A 99 4.73 -9.54 -11.03
C ASN A 99 4.08 -10.11 -9.75
N VAL A 100 4.04 -11.43 -9.64
CA VAL A 100 3.67 -12.10 -8.40
C VAL A 100 4.94 -12.44 -7.64
N LEU A 101 5.15 -11.81 -6.47
CA LEU A 101 6.36 -11.89 -5.69
C LEU A 101 6.06 -12.17 -4.22
N CYS A 102 7.00 -12.83 -3.52
CA CYS A 102 6.96 -12.87 -2.07
C CYS A 102 7.29 -11.48 -1.49
N LEU A 103 7.02 -11.27 -0.20
CA LEU A 103 7.24 -9.98 0.45
C LEU A 103 8.69 -9.48 0.30
N GLU A 104 9.67 -10.35 0.51
CA GLU A 104 11.09 -9.99 0.41
C GLU A 104 11.48 -9.55 -1.00
N CYS A 105 11.05 -10.28 -2.02
CA CYS A 105 11.33 -9.92 -3.41
C CYS A 105 10.59 -8.66 -3.84
N HIS A 106 9.37 -8.45 -3.36
CA HIS A 106 8.61 -7.22 -3.60
C HIS A 106 9.34 -6.01 -3.00
N GLN A 107 9.79 -6.10 -1.76
CA GLN A 107 10.56 -5.04 -1.11
C GLN A 107 11.89 -4.77 -1.84
N ARG A 108 12.54 -5.81 -2.31
CA ARG A 108 13.78 -5.69 -3.09
C ARG A 108 13.55 -4.96 -4.41
N TRP A 109 12.45 -5.24 -5.10
CA TRP A 109 12.05 -4.53 -6.32
C TRP A 109 11.76 -3.05 -6.07
N GLU A 110 11.03 -2.73 -5.00
CA GLU A 110 10.62 -1.36 -4.66
C GLU A 110 11.77 -0.52 -4.09
N PHE A 111 12.57 -1.09 -3.19
CA PHE A 111 13.51 -0.33 -2.36
C PHE A 111 14.96 -0.85 -2.43
N GLY A 112 15.19 -2.01 -3.00
CA GLY A 112 16.51 -2.64 -3.06
C GLY A 112 17.17 -2.56 -4.42
N ASP A 113 18.15 -3.44 -4.63
CA ASP A 113 18.87 -3.59 -5.90
C ASP A 113 18.07 -4.46 -6.87
N LYS A 114 17.14 -3.86 -7.59
CA LYS A 114 16.34 -4.55 -8.60
C LYS A 114 17.13 -5.01 -9.83
N LYS A 115 18.25 -4.36 -10.14
CA LYS A 115 19.08 -4.72 -11.30
C LYS A 115 19.71 -6.10 -11.16
N SER A 116 19.95 -6.55 -9.93
CA SER A 116 20.48 -7.88 -9.65
C SER A 116 19.41 -8.98 -9.63
N MET A 117 18.13 -8.62 -9.72
CA MET A 117 17.04 -9.58 -9.71
C MET A 117 16.88 -10.31 -11.04
N LYS A 118 16.53 -11.59 -10.96
CA LYS A 118 16.27 -12.46 -12.12
C LYS A 118 15.20 -11.90 -13.05
N ILE A 119 14.16 -11.27 -12.48
CA ILE A 119 13.03 -10.69 -13.23
C ILE A 119 13.37 -9.36 -13.91
N TYR A 120 14.50 -8.74 -13.56
CA TYR A 120 14.85 -7.39 -14.06
C TYR A 120 14.92 -7.31 -15.59
N PRO A 121 15.63 -8.19 -16.33
CA PRO A 121 15.71 -8.10 -17.79
C PRO A 121 14.34 -8.19 -18.47
N ALA A 122 13.48 -9.09 -18.02
CA ALA A 122 12.12 -9.24 -18.55
C ALA A 122 11.26 -8.01 -18.23
N ASN A 123 11.36 -7.50 -17.01
CA ASN A 123 10.65 -6.29 -16.59
C ASN A 123 11.11 -5.05 -17.35
N GLU A 124 12.40 -4.93 -17.65
CA GLU A 124 12.94 -3.81 -18.45
C GLU A 124 12.34 -3.80 -19.86
N LYS A 125 12.27 -4.96 -20.52
CA LYS A 125 11.59 -5.10 -21.81
C LYS A 125 10.10 -4.75 -21.71
N MET A 126 9.45 -5.23 -20.65
CA MET A 126 8.03 -4.94 -20.39
C MET A 126 7.80 -3.45 -20.17
N ILE A 127 8.67 -2.74 -19.45
CA ILE A 127 8.61 -1.28 -19.26
C ILE A 127 8.60 -0.56 -20.60
N GLN A 128 9.46 -0.95 -21.52
CA GLN A 128 9.52 -0.35 -22.86
C GLN A 128 8.20 -0.55 -23.63
N LEU A 129 7.67 -1.77 -23.60
CA LEU A 129 6.38 -2.09 -24.24
C LEU A 129 5.21 -1.31 -23.60
N LEU A 130 5.18 -1.23 -22.29
CA LEU A 130 4.13 -0.51 -21.54
C LEU A 130 4.16 0.99 -21.83
N LYS A 131 5.35 1.59 -21.90
CA LYS A 131 5.51 3.01 -22.25
C LYS A 131 5.03 3.30 -23.67
N LEU A 132 5.24 2.40 -24.61
CA LEU A 132 4.71 2.51 -25.96
C LEU A 132 3.18 2.45 -25.98
N SER A 133 2.58 1.63 -25.13
CA SER A 133 1.11 1.46 -25.07
C SER A 133 0.37 2.70 -24.55
N ILE A 134 1.04 3.56 -23.79
CA ILE A 134 0.46 4.77 -23.18
C ILE A 134 0.90 6.08 -23.84
N SER A 135 1.76 6.01 -24.82
CA SER A 135 2.22 7.19 -25.59
C SER A 135 1.21 7.64 -26.63
#